data_854269941d662c10e181f31aa909dfff
#
_entry.id   854269941d662c10e181f31aa909dfff
#
_cell.length_a   1.000
_cell.length_b   1.000
_cell.length_c   1.000
_cell.angle_alpha   90.00
_cell.angle_beta   90.00
_cell.angle_gamma   90.00
#
_symmetry.space_group_name_H-M   'P 1'
#
loop_
_entity.id
_entity.type
_entity.pdbx_description
1 polymer ?
#
loop_
_entity_poly.entity_id
_entity_poly.type
_entity_poly.pdbx_seq_one_letter_code
_entity_poly.pdbx_strand_id
1 'polypeptide(L)'
;MSSAAGSLTEPEVLARAKGRLFPDEDAPAYAVADTQFAREEWRPDRAVAPTVRERLAPFNHVRIGGGYPDLVGVGRLDRELVAVERLGDEPPLVAVEAKGYASDGVDARRGIVQAYDRLGEANAAYLAAPAPAVSETDRTLARELNVGVLGIEADGSVATLEAPRVVGTRTTTEARAIRFQASAQGVTDRSFGLNHPKNYLGYPIAHYADGDTGTLLSRYDVVGAVADARQGAAFLGLIEDAPGGIELTSLGREVVRFAKRNYGTAEGALAAFAEWYRSRKRFVELAPSWGQLARRIVFAYPATELLVTELQALHRDGNREPSLVEFVEYLHELHPSFAVELFVRGDEAVRRRALTDEGELRRAPLEDGDAYHAPTVFQLKTMLYHVGILTERGREPHRLEPTVDVWALRESV
;
A
#
# COMPACT_ATOMS: atom_id res chain seq x y z
N MET A 1 36.77 17.27 30.84
CA MET A 1 36.79 16.52 29.56
C MET A 1 35.39 16.61 29.03
N SER A 2 35.16 17.52 28.10
CA SER A 2 33.86 17.65 27.42
C SER A 2 33.73 16.47 26.48
N SER A 3 32.85 15.52 26.79
CA SER A 3 32.41 14.51 25.86
C SER A 3 31.86 15.24 24.65
N ALA A 4 32.46 15.04 23.49
CA ALA A 4 31.91 15.50 22.22
C ALA A 4 30.52 14.83 22.11
N ALA A 5 29.47 15.59 22.31
CA ALA A 5 28.13 15.22 21.92
C ALA A 5 28.21 15.00 20.39
N GLY A 6 28.21 13.74 19.98
CA GLY A 6 28.29 13.37 18.56
C GLY A 6 27.20 14.15 17.81
N SER A 7 27.58 14.88 16.79
CA SER A 7 26.63 15.61 15.97
C SER A 7 25.74 14.61 15.25
N LEU A 8 24.44 14.59 15.55
CA LEU A 8 23.45 13.73 14.89
C LEU A 8 23.43 13.99 13.38
N THR A 9 23.72 12.97 12.61
CA THR A 9 23.61 13.02 11.15
C THR A 9 22.14 12.94 10.71
N GLU A 10 21.84 13.36 9.51
CA GLU A 10 20.49 13.31 8.95
C GLU A 10 19.88 11.89 8.93
N PRO A 11 20.62 10.81 8.54
CA PRO A 11 20.12 9.44 8.67
C PRO A 11 19.83 9.01 10.12
N GLU A 12 20.64 9.43 11.08
CA GLU A 12 20.40 9.13 12.51
C GLU A 12 19.15 9.84 13.03
N VAL A 13 18.97 11.12 12.67
CA VAL A 13 17.75 11.88 12.97
C VAL A 13 16.53 11.20 12.38
N LEU A 14 16.61 10.78 11.10
CA LEU A 14 15.52 10.12 10.41
C LEU A 14 15.16 8.76 11.06
N ALA A 15 16.15 7.96 11.42
CA ALA A 15 15.91 6.66 12.07
C ALA A 15 15.21 6.81 13.43
N ARG A 16 15.51 7.88 14.19
CA ARG A 16 14.83 8.19 15.45
C ARG A 16 13.39 8.63 15.21
N ALA A 17 13.19 9.53 14.23
CA ALA A 17 11.86 9.99 13.83
C ALA A 17 10.98 8.83 13.36
N LYS A 18 11.53 7.91 12.55
CA LYS A 18 10.82 6.70 12.09
C LYS A 18 10.34 5.86 13.27
N GLY A 19 11.23 5.52 14.20
CA GLY A 19 10.86 4.72 15.37
C GLY A 19 9.84 5.39 16.29
N ARG A 20 9.74 6.73 16.30
CA ARG A 20 8.74 7.47 17.10
C ARG A 20 7.38 7.54 16.40
N LEU A 21 7.38 7.75 15.08
CA LEU A 21 6.14 7.90 14.29
C LEU A 21 5.52 6.55 13.92
N PHE A 22 6.36 5.53 13.71
CA PHE A 22 5.96 4.21 13.22
C PHE A 22 6.64 3.12 14.04
N PRO A 23 6.25 2.92 15.31
CA PRO A 23 6.79 1.84 16.12
C PRO A 23 6.41 0.48 15.54
N ASP A 24 7.36 -0.48 15.56
CA ASP A 24 7.19 -1.81 14.94
C ASP A 24 6.08 -2.66 15.58
N GLU A 25 5.60 -2.27 16.77
CA GLU A 25 4.60 -3.01 17.52
C GLU A 25 3.15 -2.72 17.09
N ASP A 26 2.93 -1.63 16.35
CA ASP A 26 1.57 -1.21 15.94
C ASP A 26 1.31 -1.55 14.46
N ALA A 27 0.83 -2.74 14.17
CA ALA A 27 0.25 -3.05 12.86
C ALA A 27 -1.16 -2.39 12.75
N PRO A 28 -1.53 -1.76 11.60
CA PRO A 28 -0.80 -1.77 10.33
C PRO A 28 -0.07 -0.44 10.08
N ALA A 29 1.14 -0.29 10.58
CA ALA A 29 1.99 0.83 10.20
C ALA A 29 2.96 0.39 9.10
N TYR A 30 3.16 1.22 8.09
CA TYR A 30 4.12 1.01 7.03
C TYR A 30 4.88 2.32 6.78
N ALA A 31 6.21 2.25 6.76
CA ALA A 31 7.03 3.41 6.48
C ALA A 31 8.27 3.04 5.67
N VAL A 32 8.55 3.81 4.63
CA VAL A 32 9.71 3.67 3.76
C VAL A 32 10.59 4.91 3.84
N ALA A 33 11.89 4.70 4.00
CA ALA A 33 12.87 5.77 3.85
C ALA A 33 13.29 5.91 2.38
N ASP A 34 13.71 7.12 2.00
CA ASP A 34 14.19 7.36 0.64
C ASP A 34 15.45 6.53 0.33
N THR A 35 15.57 6.06 -0.91
CA THR A 35 16.66 5.20 -1.39
C THR A 35 18.04 5.82 -1.24
N GLN A 36 18.16 7.16 -1.13
CA GLN A 36 19.44 7.82 -0.87
C GLN A 36 20.12 7.29 0.41
N PHE A 37 19.34 6.88 1.42
CA PHE A 37 19.84 6.35 2.69
C PHE A 37 20.12 4.84 2.68
N ALA A 38 19.78 4.15 1.60
CA ALA A 38 20.09 2.72 1.45
C ALA A 38 21.58 2.48 1.20
N ARG A 39 22.27 3.44 0.63
CA ARG A 39 23.70 3.36 0.30
C ARG A 39 24.58 3.47 1.53
N GLU A 40 25.73 2.81 1.48
CA GLU A 40 26.73 2.95 2.54
C GLU A 40 27.25 4.38 2.62
N GLU A 41 27.51 5.02 1.49
CA GLU A 41 27.86 6.43 1.37
C GLU A 41 26.66 7.19 0.82
N TRP A 42 25.96 7.95 1.65
CA TRP A 42 24.82 8.76 1.23
C TRP A 42 25.22 10.18 0.77
N ARG A 43 26.41 10.65 1.19
CA ARG A 43 27.08 11.86 0.71
C ARG A 43 28.59 11.60 0.64
N PRO A 44 29.33 12.36 -0.20
CA PRO A 44 30.80 12.32 -0.16
C PRO A 44 31.28 12.53 1.28
N ASP A 45 32.15 11.63 1.75
CA ASP A 45 32.74 11.64 3.10
C ASP A 45 31.78 11.34 4.27
N ARG A 46 30.56 10.84 4.00
CA ARG A 46 29.61 10.48 5.06
C ARG A 46 28.98 9.11 4.80
N ALA A 47 29.35 8.17 5.64
CA ALA A 47 28.77 6.81 5.64
C ALA A 47 27.52 6.75 6.53
N VAL A 48 26.55 5.94 6.14
CA VAL A 48 25.41 5.54 7.00
C VAL A 48 25.78 4.27 7.74
N ALA A 49 25.79 4.30 9.05
CA ALA A 49 26.09 3.13 9.86
C ALA A 49 25.12 1.95 9.54
N PRO A 50 25.61 0.70 9.48
CA PRO A 50 24.75 -0.45 9.15
C PRO A 50 23.51 -0.55 10.04
N THR A 51 23.62 -0.29 11.33
CA THR A 51 22.51 -0.30 12.28
C THR A 51 21.47 0.82 12.03
N VAL A 52 21.90 1.94 11.45
CA VAL A 52 20.98 3.03 11.05
C VAL A 52 20.26 2.63 9.78
N ARG A 53 20.97 2.05 8.80
CA ARG A 53 20.35 1.53 7.56
C ARG A 53 19.31 0.44 7.87
N GLU A 54 19.62 -0.49 8.77
CA GLU A 54 18.69 -1.52 9.20
C GLU A 54 17.40 -0.92 9.80
N ARG A 55 17.49 0.12 10.63
CA ARG A 55 16.34 0.81 11.20
C ARG A 55 15.55 1.62 10.16
N LEU A 56 16.22 2.15 9.15
CA LEU A 56 15.57 2.91 8.08
C LEU A 56 14.87 2.01 7.05
N ALA A 57 15.32 0.77 6.87
CA ALA A 57 14.69 -0.16 5.95
C ALA A 57 13.17 -0.36 6.27
N PRO A 58 12.33 -0.61 5.27
CA PRO A 58 12.62 -0.70 3.84
C PRO A 58 12.86 0.66 3.18
N PHE A 59 13.48 0.63 2.00
CA PHE A 59 13.78 1.82 1.21
C PHE A 59 12.95 1.83 -0.07
N ASN A 60 12.42 3.00 -0.41
CA ASN A 60 11.75 3.22 -1.68
C ASN A 60 11.79 4.70 -2.06
N HIS A 61 11.67 4.99 -3.34
CA HIS A 61 11.68 6.34 -3.86
C HIS A 61 10.24 6.79 -4.09
N VAL A 62 9.66 7.51 -3.13
CA VAL A 62 8.24 7.89 -3.16
C VAL A 62 8.13 9.39 -3.38
N ARG A 63 7.52 9.78 -4.50
CA ARG A 63 7.28 11.18 -4.80
C ARG A 63 6.02 11.68 -4.10
N ILE A 64 6.15 12.77 -3.34
CA ILE A 64 5.02 13.49 -2.74
C ILE A 64 5.19 14.98 -2.99
N GLY A 65 4.22 15.60 -3.59
CA GLY A 65 4.31 17.01 -3.97
C GLY A 65 5.41 17.26 -5.01
N GLY A 66 6.20 18.28 -4.78
CA GLY A 66 7.29 18.70 -5.67
C GLY A 66 8.58 17.87 -5.57
N GLY A 67 8.61 16.75 -4.79
CA GLY A 67 9.86 15.99 -4.61
C GLY A 67 9.71 14.74 -3.77
N TYR A 68 10.81 14.23 -3.26
CA TYR A 68 10.92 12.99 -2.52
C TYR A 68 11.19 13.27 -1.04
N PRO A 69 10.24 12.99 -0.13
CA PRO A 69 10.48 13.10 1.31
C PRO A 69 11.53 12.10 1.77
N ASP A 70 12.23 12.42 2.84
CA ASP A 70 13.22 11.52 3.44
C ASP A 70 12.58 10.26 4.03
N LEU A 71 11.32 10.35 4.49
CA LEU A 71 10.51 9.22 4.95
C LEU A 71 9.05 9.45 4.60
N VAL A 72 8.39 8.40 4.17
CA VAL A 72 6.93 8.37 3.95
C VAL A 72 6.34 7.17 4.66
N GLY A 73 5.20 7.35 5.33
CA GLY A 73 4.53 6.24 5.97
C GLY A 73 3.04 6.44 6.18
N VAL A 74 2.38 5.34 6.48
CA VAL A 74 0.97 5.28 6.89
C VAL A 74 0.90 4.58 8.22
N GLY A 75 0.31 5.21 9.22
CA GLY A 75 0.16 4.65 10.57
C GLY A 75 -0.68 5.56 11.45
N ARG A 76 -1.26 4.98 12.49
CA ARG A 76 -1.94 5.78 13.53
C ARG A 76 -0.88 6.53 14.33
N LEU A 77 -1.07 7.82 14.49
CA LEU A 77 -0.18 8.66 15.26
C LEU A 77 -0.66 8.75 16.71
N ASP A 78 0.28 8.71 17.65
CA ASP A 78 0.00 8.98 19.05
C ASP A 78 -0.58 10.39 19.23
N ARG A 79 -1.42 10.56 20.26
CA ARG A 79 -2.04 11.87 20.59
C ARG A 79 -1.04 12.98 20.89
N GLU A 80 0.15 12.64 21.30
CA GLU A 80 1.23 13.61 21.55
C GLU A 80 1.87 14.14 20.23
N LEU A 81 1.68 13.39 19.15
CA LEU A 81 2.25 13.73 17.83
C LEU A 81 1.33 14.63 17.01
N VAL A 82 0.05 14.73 17.33
CA VAL A 82 -0.94 15.48 16.55
C VAL A 82 -1.78 16.40 17.43
N ALA A 83 -2.02 17.62 16.97
CA ALA A 83 -2.84 18.58 17.72
C ALA A 83 -4.35 18.29 17.63
N VAL A 84 -4.80 17.65 16.54
CA VAL A 84 -6.22 17.30 16.31
C VAL A 84 -6.30 16.00 15.55
N GLU A 85 -6.96 15.00 16.16
CA GLU A 85 -7.26 13.71 15.55
C GLU A 85 -8.67 13.73 14.96
N ARG A 86 -8.80 13.94 13.66
CA ARG A 86 -10.07 13.82 12.92
C ARG A 86 -9.84 13.15 11.57
N LEU A 87 -9.52 11.87 11.60
CA LEU A 87 -9.15 11.11 10.39
C LEU A 87 -10.18 10.07 9.95
N GLY A 88 -11.23 9.85 10.74
CA GLY A 88 -12.08 8.69 10.54
C GLY A 88 -11.31 7.40 10.80
N ASP A 89 -11.62 6.34 10.04
CA ASP A 89 -11.06 5.00 10.25
C ASP A 89 -9.72 4.79 9.52
N GLU A 90 -9.35 5.68 8.58
CA GLU A 90 -8.12 5.54 7.80
C GLU A 90 -6.92 6.20 8.51
N PRO A 91 -5.80 5.48 8.67
CA PRO A 91 -4.57 6.07 9.21
C PRO A 91 -4.02 7.15 8.26
N PRO A 92 -3.39 8.22 8.82
CA PRO A 92 -2.83 9.30 8.01
C PRO A 92 -1.66 8.86 7.14
N LEU A 93 -1.52 9.48 5.97
CA LEU A 93 -0.29 9.50 5.21
C LEU A 93 0.59 10.61 5.80
N VAL A 94 1.79 10.24 6.22
CA VAL A 94 2.76 11.11 6.89
C VAL A 94 4.02 11.23 6.06
N ALA A 95 4.50 12.45 5.84
CA ALA A 95 5.78 12.72 5.23
C ALA A 95 6.75 13.33 6.26
N VAL A 96 8.02 12.98 6.20
CA VAL A 96 9.06 13.54 7.08
C VAL A 96 10.24 14.03 6.26
N GLU A 97 10.68 15.25 6.58
CA GLU A 97 11.95 15.81 6.14
C GLU A 97 12.91 15.81 7.32
N ALA A 98 14.10 15.28 7.16
CA ALA A 98 15.11 15.24 8.21
C ALA A 98 16.21 16.26 7.96
N LYS A 99 16.74 16.85 9.02
CA LYS A 99 17.91 17.72 8.98
C LYS A 99 18.86 17.34 10.12
N GLY A 100 20.06 16.98 9.75
CA GLY A 100 21.15 16.68 10.68
C GLY A 100 22.23 17.78 10.65
N TYR A 101 23.23 17.64 11.51
CA TYR A 101 24.37 18.56 11.49
C TYR A 101 25.20 18.37 10.21
N ALA A 102 25.38 19.45 9.48
CA ALA A 102 26.29 19.59 8.34
C ALA A 102 27.43 20.57 8.69
N SER A 103 28.35 20.80 7.77
CA SER A 103 29.49 21.76 7.96
C SER A 103 29.03 23.18 8.26
N ASP A 104 27.85 23.56 7.78
CA ASP A 104 27.20 24.87 7.91
C ASP A 104 26.08 24.89 8.97
N GLY A 105 25.95 23.82 9.76
CA GLY A 105 24.93 23.68 10.82
C GLY A 105 23.72 22.91 10.38
N VAL A 106 22.56 23.16 11.01
CA VAL A 106 21.26 22.55 10.72
C VAL A 106 20.33 23.60 10.14
N ASP A 107 19.88 23.41 8.91
CA ASP A 107 18.90 24.31 8.28
C ASP A 107 17.45 23.85 8.56
N ALA A 108 16.98 24.09 9.80
CA ALA A 108 15.65 23.75 10.23
C ALA A 108 14.56 24.46 9.39
N ARG A 109 14.80 25.74 9.05
CA ARG A 109 13.84 26.55 8.27
C ARG A 109 13.58 25.94 6.90
N ARG A 110 14.63 25.54 6.19
CA ARG A 110 14.51 24.86 4.90
C ARG A 110 13.74 23.53 5.04
N GLY A 111 14.03 22.76 6.08
CA GLY A 111 13.31 21.53 6.38
C GLY A 111 11.81 21.76 6.60
N ILE A 112 11.42 22.83 7.31
CA ILE A 112 10.00 23.18 7.51
C ILE A 112 9.32 23.52 6.18
N VAL A 113 9.98 24.29 5.31
CA VAL A 113 9.43 24.66 3.99
C VAL A 113 9.28 23.41 3.10
N GLN A 114 10.26 22.50 3.12
CA GLN A 114 10.18 21.24 2.40
C GLN A 114 9.02 20.38 2.92
N ALA A 115 8.90 20.22 4.24
CA ALA A 115 7.80 19.47 4.85
C ALA A 115 6.43 20.11 4.53
N TYR A 116 6.33 21.43 4.50
CA TYR A 116 5.10 22.13 4.12
C TYR A 116 4.66 21.78 2.68
N ASP A 117 5.60 21.71 1.75
CA ASP A 117 5.30 21.32 0.36
C ASP A 117 4.63 19.91 0.26
N ARG A 118 4.97 19.01 1.20
CA ARG A 118 4.37 17.67 1.27
C ARG A 118 2.91 17.68 1.70
N LEU A 119 2.43 18.71 2.39
CA LEU A 119 1.03 18.81 2.82
C LEU A 119 0.03 18.95 1.66
N GLY A 120 0.51 19.20 0.44
CA GLY A 120 -0.31 19.09 -0.76
C GLY A 120 -0.92 17.71 -0.92
N GLU A 121 -0.23 16.66 -0.50
CA GLU A 121 -0.60 15.25 -0.69
C GLU A 121 -0.62 14.44 0.61
N ALA A 122 0.27 14.73 1.56
CA ALA A 122 0.27 14.08 2.87
C ALA A 122 -0.81 14.64 3.80
N ASN A 123 -1.28 13.82 4.74
CA ASN A 123 -2.22 14.23 5.79
C ASN A 123 -1.51 14.98 6.93
N ALA A 124 -0.26 14.66 7.17
CA ALA A 124 0.61 15.34 8.11
C ALA A 124 2.04 15.37 7.56
N ALA A 125 2.78 16.42 7.87
CA ALA A 125 4.19 16.51 7.51
C ALA A 125 5.00 16.99 8.72
N TYR A 126 6.21 16.45 8.85
CA TYR A 126 7.10 16.75 9.97
C TYR A 126 8.48 17.16 9.49
N LEU A 127 9.06 18.13 10.18
CA LEU A 127 10.50 18.28 10.26
C LEU A 127 11.01 17.42 11.42
N ALA A 128 12.03 16.60 11.20
CA ALA A 128 12.83 16.00 12.25
C ALA A 128 14.23 16.64 12.27
N ALA A 129 14.68 17.13 13.42
CA ALA A 129 15.96 17.81 13.56
C ALA A 129 16.50 17.67 15.00
N PRO A 130 17.83 17.84 15.24
CA PRO A 130 18.35 17.96 16.60
C PRO A 130 17.61 19.07 17.37
N ALA A 131 17.09 18.77 18.55
CA ALA A 131 16.25 19.71 19.32
C ALA A 131 16.92 21.08 19.57
N PRO A 132 18.23 21.14 19.93
CA PRO A 132 18.91 22.44 20.14
C PRO A 132 19.05 23.30 18.86
N ALA A 133 18.89 22.70 17.68
CA ALA A 133 19.01 23.42 16.41
C ALA A 133 17.68 24.06 15.95
N VAL A 134 16.59 23.81 16.62
CA VAL A 134 15.26 24.35 16.30
C VAL A 134 14.98 25.57 17.17
N SER A 135 14.98 26.75 16.58
CA SER A 135 14.70 28.02 17.29
C SER A 135 13.19 28.22 17.52
N GLU A 136 12.85 29.14 18.46
CA GLU A 136 11.46 29.57 18.66
C GLU A 136 10.84 30.17 17.38
N THR A 137 11.65 30.83 16.55
CA THR A 137 11.19 31.37 15.26
C THR A 137 10.85 30.26 14.29
N ASP A 138 11.64 29.19 14.27
CA ASP A 138 11.36 28.01 13.43
C ASP A 138 10.09 27.29 13.89
N ARG A 139 9.89 27.15 15.21
CA ARG A 139 8.67 26.58 15.77
C ARG A 139 7.44 27.41 15.43
N THR A 140 7.55 28.75 15.51
CA THR A 140 6.45 29.61 15.10
C THR A 140 6.14 29.46 13.62
N LEU A 141 7.14 29.39 12.75
CA LEU A 141 6.96 29.16 11.32
C LEU A 141 6.29 27.79 11.07
N ALA A 142 6.75 26.74 11.74
CA ALA A 142 6.16 25.39 11.61
C ALA A 142 4.69 25.37 12.02
N ARG A 143 4.34 26.04 13.11
CA ARG A 143 2.95 26.17 13.59
C ARG A 143 2.05 26.89 12.59
N GLU A 144 2.51 28.01 12.01
CA GLU A 144 1.78 28.77 10.99
C GLU A 144 1.58 27.95 9.71
N LEU A 145 2.58 27.17 9.30
CA LEU A 145 2.53 26.30 8.13
C LEU A 145 1.87 24.93 8.40
N ASN A 146 1.43 24.68 9.63
CA ASN A 146 0.87 23.39 10.03
C ASN A 146 1.84 22.19 9.83
N VAL A 147 3.12 22.41 10.04
CA VAL A 147 4.17 21.39 10.00
C VAL A 147 4.48 20.95 11.44
N GLY A 148 4.54 19.65 11.67
CA GLY A 148 5.03 19.10 12.93
C GLY A 148 6.55 19.25 13.05
N VAL A 149 7.04 19.33 14.29
CA VAL A 149 8.48 19.37 14.55
C VAL A 149 8.83 18.33 15.61
N LEU A 150 9.70 17.40 15.24
CA LEU A 150 10.28 16.39 16.11
C LEU A 150 11.72 16.80 16.45
N GLY A 151 11.95 17.10 17.71
CA GLY A 151 13.28 17.41 18.25
C GLY A 151 13.96 16.15 18.74
N ILE A 152 15.14 15.83 18.20
CA ILE A 152 15.96 14.72 18.64
C ILE A 152 16.93 15.21 19.71
N GLU A 153 16.80 14.69 20.92
CA GLU A 153 17.64 15.04 22.06
C GLU A 153 19.00 14.30 22.01
N ALA A 154 19.96 14.79 22.78
CA ALA A 154 21.30 14.21 22.81
C ALA A 154 21.35 12.76 23.32
N ASP A 155 20.39 12.34 24.13
CA ASP A 155 20.22 10.95 24.58
C ASP A 155 19.52 10.07 23.55
N GLY A 156 19.08 10.65 22.45
CA GLY A 156 18.38 9.99 21.35
C GLY A 156 16.87 9.87 21.57
N SER A 157 16.31 10.45 22.61
CA SER A 157 14.86 10.57 22.76
C SER A 157 14.28 11.55 21.74
N VAL A 158 13.00 11.41 21.43
CA VAL A 158 12.30 12.26 20.46
C VAL A 158 11.19 13.01 21.16
N ALA A 159 11.32 14.34 21.17
CA ALA A 159 10.32 15.24 21.71
C ALA A 159 9.46 15.85 20.59
N THR A 160 8.16 15.97 20.81
CA THR A 160 7.28 16.73 19.91
C THR A 160 7.36 18.21 20.28
N LEU A 161 8.09 18.99 19.50
CA LEU A 161 8.24 20.44 19.70
C LEU A 161 7.04 21.22 19.17
N GLU A 162 6.49 20.79 18.03
CA GLU A 162 5.22 21.29 17.48
C GLU A 162 4.41 20.12 16.94
N ALA A 163 3.12 20.07 17.28
CA ALA A 163 2.20 19.05 16.81
C ALA A 163 1.32 19.60 15.67
N PRO A 164 1.33 18.99 14.48
CA PRO A 164 0.51 19.46 13.36
C PRO A 164 -0.96 19.05 13.57
N ARG A 165 -1.85 19.75 12.88
CA ARG A 165 -3.21 19.28 12.67
C ARG A 165 -3.22 18.37 11.44
N VAL A 166 -3.86 17.23 11.55
CA VAL A 166 -4.02 16.36 10.38
C VAL A 166 -4.98 17.00 9.38
N VAL A 167 -4.52 17.14 8.15
CA VAL A 167 -5.30 17.69 7.04
C VAL A 167 -6.05 16.55 6.37
N GLY A 168 -7.33 16.70 6.14
CA GLY A 168 -8.29 15.69 5.65
C GLY A 168 -7.82 14.73 4.57
N THR A 169 -8.70 13.89 4.09
CA THR A 169 -8.35 12.79 3.16
C THR A 169 -7.68 13.31 1.89
N ARG A 170 -6.46 12.84 1.63
CA ARG A 170 -5.74 13.07 0.38
C ARG A 170 -5.83 11.79 -0.47
N THR A 171 -6.26 11.94 -1.71
CA THR A 171 -6.54 10.81 -2.63
C THR A 171 -5.62 10.81 -3.84
N THR A 172 -4.40 11.32 -3.69
CA THR A 172 -3.42 11.27 -4.76
C THR A 172 -2.97 9.84 -5.02
N THR A 173 -2.37 9.62 -6.16
CA THR A 173 -1.87 8.31 -6.58
C THR A 173 -0.82 7.75 -5.62
N GLU A 174 0.13 8.61 -5.19
CA GLU A 174 1.18 8.19 -4.27
C GLU A 174 0.61 7.87 -2.88
N ALA A 175 -0.35 8.67 -2.39
CA ALA A 175 -1.05 8.36 -1.15
C ALA A 175 -1.75 7.00 -1.22
N ARG A 176 -2.35 6.65 -2.36
CA ARG A 176 -2.96 5.34 -2.59
C ARG A 176 -1.92 4.23 -2.64
N ALA A 177 -0.79 4.45 -3.30
CA ALA A 177 0.30 3.47 -3.38
C ALA A 177 0.86 3.14 -1.99
N ILE A 178 1.19 4.14 -1.18
CA ILE A 178 1.68 3.94 0.19
C ILE A 178 0.62 3.31 1.08
N ARG A 179 -0.64 3.74 0.99
CA ARG A 179 -1.74 3.10 1.73
C ARG A 179 -1.95 1.66 1.31
N PHE A 180 -1.82 1.37 0.01
CA PHE A 180 -1.85 0.02 -0.50
C PHE A 180 -0.72 -0.82 0.10
N GLN A 181 0.51 -0.32 0.14
CA GLN A 181 1.65 -0.98 0.77
C GLN A 181 1.38 -1.27 2.26
N ALA A 182 0.84 -0.31 3.00
CA ALA A 182 0.51 -0.48 4.41
C ALA A 182 -0.58 -1.54 4.66
N SER A 183 -1.61 -1.58 3.81
CA SER A 183 -2.67 -2.59 3.88
C SER A 183 -2.23 -3.95 3.37
N ALA A 184 -1.26 -3.98 2.47
CA ALA A 184 -0.73 -5.15 1.82
C ALA A 184 0.57 -5.69 2.45
N GLN A 185 0.97 -5.17 3.59
CA GLN A 185 2.17 -5.60 4.31
C GLN A 185 2.08 -7.11 4.59
N GLY A 186 2.94 -7.89 3.90
CA GLY A 186 2.87 -9.35 3.84
C GLY A 186 2.07 -9.91 2.66
N VAL A 187 1.55 -9.08 1.74
CA VAL A 187 0.86 -9.51 0.51
C VAL A 187 1.84 -9.72 -0.63
N THR A 188 2.97 -9.04 -0.66
CA THR A 188 4.03 -9.27 -1.65
C THR A 188 4.55 -10.71 -1.63
N ASP A 189 4.43 -11.41 -0.49
CA ASP A 189 4.70 -12.84 -0.34
C ASP A 189 3.42 -13.69 -0.25
N ARG A 190 2.22 -13.04 -0.24
CA ARG A 190 0.93 -13.71 -0.14
C ARG A 190 0.06 -13.27 -1.31
N SER A 191 -0.20 -14.19 -2.19
CA SER A 191 -1.21 -14.02 -3.23
C SER A 191 -2.62 -13.89 -2.63
N PHE A 192 -3.60 -13.48 -3.44
CA PHE A 192 -5.03 -13.56 -3.08
C PHE A 192 -5.49 -14.98 -2.69
N GLY A 193 -4.67 -16.01 -2.89
CA GLY A 193 -4.99 -17.41 -2.68
C GLY A 193 -5.98 -17.96 -3.71
N LEU A 194 -6.99 -17.16 -4.07
CA LEU A 194 -8.08 -17.56 -4.98
C LEU A 194 -8.31 -16.48 -6.04
N ASN A 195 -8.76 -16.91 -7.19
CA ASN A 195 -8.88 -16.08 -8.39
C ASN A 195 -10.32 -15.88 -8.89
N HIS A 196 -11.32 -16.29 -8.12
CA HIS A 196 -12.73 -16.20 -8.54
C HIS A 196 -13.57 -15.44 -7.50
N PRO A 197 -14.31 -14.40 -7.89
CA PRO A 197 -15.07 -13.55 -6.96
C PRO A 197 -16.05 -14.31 -6.06
N LYS A 198 -16.67 -15.38 -6.55
CA LYS A 198 -17.61 -16.18 -5.77
C LYS A 198 -17.03 -16.67 -4.45
N ASN A 199 -15.74 -17.01 -4.44
CA ASN A 199 -15.08 -17.59 -3.26
C ASN A 199 -15.03 -16.57 -2.11
N TYR A 200 -14.76 -15.33 -2.45
CA TYR A 200 -14.69 -14.23 -1.49
C TYR A 200 -16.08 -13.75 -1.06
N LEU A 201 -17.04 -13.71 -2.00
CA LEU A 201 -18.43 -13.37 -1.67
C LEU A 201 -19.10 -14.46 -0.82
N GLY A 202 -18.74 -15.73 -1.03
CA GLY A 202 -19.26 -16.84 -0.26
C GLY A 202 -18.84 -16.83 1.21
N TYR A 203 -17.62 -16.34 1.52
CA TYR A 203 -17.10 -16.34 2.88
C TYR A 203 -17.97 -15.51 3.86
N PRO A 204 -18.27 -14.20 3.64
CA PRO A 204 -19.11 -13.43 4.54
C PRO A 204 -20.54 -13.98 4.66
N ILE A 205 -21.06 -14.60 3.60
CA ILE A 205 -22.39 -15.22 3.63
C ILE A 205 -22.39 -16.45 4.53
N ALA A 206 -21.39 -17.32 4.37
CA ALA A 206 -21.23 -18.51 5.22
C ALA A 206 -20.92 -18.16 6.67
N HIS A 207 -20.15 -17.10 6.90
CA HIS A 207 -19.83 -16.61 8.24
C HIS A 207 -21.05 -16.01 8.96
N TYR A 208 -21.98 -15.41 8.22
CA TYR A 208 -23.23 -14.88 8.75
C TYR A 208 -24.29 -15.98 9.02
N ALA A 209 -24.24 -17.09 8.27
CA ALA A 209 -25.19 -18.18 8.43
C ALA A 209 -24.96 -18.95 9.75
N ASP A 210 -25.99 -19.61 10.24
CA ASP A 210 -25.88 -20.45 11.43
C ASP A 210 -25.03 -21.71 11.13
N GLY A 211 -23.96 -21.90 11.90
CA GLY A 211 -23.08 -23.05 11.80
C GLY A 211 -21.62 -22.72 11.56
N ASP A 212 -20.82 -23.75 11.32
CA ASP A 212 -19.39 -23.61 11.03
C ASP A 212 -19.16 -23.12 9.60
N THR A 213 -18.45 -22.01 9.44
CA THR A 213 -18.19 -21.36 8.15
C THR A 213 -17.53 -22.30 7.15
N GLY A 214 -16.52 -23.07 7.57
CA GLY A 214 -15.79 -24.00 6.71
C GLY A 214 -16.68 -25.16 6.23
N THR A 215 -17.48 -25.68 7.12
CA THR A 215 -18.46 -26.75 6.83
C THR A 215 -19.49 -26.26 5.82
N LEU A 216 -20.01 -25.05 5.96
CA LEU A 216 -20.97 -24.46 5.02
C LEU A 216 -20.34 -24.23 3.64
N LEU A 217 -19.16 -23.65 3.57
CA LEU A 217 -18.44 -23.42 2.30
C LEU A 217 -18.16 -24.72 1.55
N SER A 218 -17.80 -25.78 2.26
CA SER A 218 -17.57 -27.11 1.70
C SER A 218 -18.88 -27.76 1.27
N ARG A 219 -19.90 -27.73 2.14
CA ARG A 219 -21.21 -28.35 1.89
C ARG A 219 -21.90 -27.82 0.63
N TYR A 220 -21.75 -26.55 0.35
CA TYR A 220 -22.36 -25.88 -0.81
C TYR A 220 -21.40 -25.75 -2.01
N ASP A 221 -20.29 -26.47 -2.03
CA ASP A 221 -19.29 -26.43 -3.12
C ASP A 221 -18.85 -24.99 -3.50
N VAL A 222 -18.82 -24.08 -2.49
CA VAL A 222 -18.37 -22.71 -2.72
C VAL A 222 -16.86 -22.71 -2.91
N VAL A 223 -16.13 -23.20 -1.92
CA VAL A 223 -14.67 -23.28 -1.91
C VAL A 223 -14.17 -24.31 -0.90
N GLY A 224 -13.13 -25.06 -1.27
CA GLY A 224 -12.44 -25.98 -0.34
C GLY A 224 -11.33 -25.31 0.46
N ALA A 225 -10.67 -24.28 -0.11
CA ALA A 225 -9.59 -23.54 0.53
C ALA A 225 -10.16 -22.41 1.41
N VAL A 226 -10.68 -22.77 2.59
CA VAL A 226 -11.39 -21.85 3.50
C VAL A 226 -10.47 -20.73 4.02
N ALA A 227 -9.20 -21.05 4.33
CA ALA A 227 -8.23 -20.07 4.80
C ALA A 227 -7.95 -18.99 3.74
N ASP A 228 -7.80 -19.39 2.48
CA ASP A 228 -7.57 -18.46 1.36
C ASP A 228 -8.83 -17.62 1.09
N ALA A 229 -10.03 -18.20 1.22
CA ALA A 229 -11.28 -17.46 1.08
C ALA A 229 -11.42 -16.39 2.18
N ARG A 230 -11.06 -16.72 3.43
CA ARG A 230 -11.02 -15.77 4.55
C ARG A 230 -10.04 -14.65 4.26
N GLN A 231 -8.80 -14.99 3.90
CA GLN A 231 -7.76 -14.02 3.61
C GLN A 231 -8.19 -13.05 2.49
N GLY A 232 -8.73 -13.57 1.39
CA GLY A 232 -9.21 -12.75 0.30
C GLY A 232 -10.45 -11.92 0.64
N ALA A 233 -11.35 -12.43 1.49
CA ALA A 233 -12.49 -11.66 1.99
C ALA A 233 -12.04 -10.50 2.89
N ALA A 234 -11.05 -10.71 3.76
CA ALA A 234 -10.43 -9.64 4.55
C ALA A 234 -9.72 -8.63 3.65
N PHE A 235 -8.98 -9.10 2.68
CA PHE A 235 -8.25 -8.29 1.72
C PHE A 235 -9.17 -7.37 0.88
N LEU A 236 -10.34 -7.86 0.50
CA LEU A 236 -11.38 -7.08 -0.18
C LEU A 236 -12.25 -6.24 0.78
N GLY A 237 -11.89 -6.17 2.06
CA GLY A 237 -12.61 -5.40 3.05
C GLY A 237 -14.03 -5.91 3.35
N LEU A 238 -14.29 -7.21 3.20
CA LEU A 238 -15.59 -7.82 3.51
C LEU A 238 -15.72 -8.26 4.96
N ILE A 239 -14.59 -8.58 5.58
CA ILE A 239 -14.46 -8.97 6.98
C ILE A 239 -13.25 -8.27 7.60
N GLU A 240 -13.24 -8.19 8.92
CA GLU A 240 -12.14 -7.68 9.72
C GLU A 240 -11.90 -8.54 10.95
N ASP A 241 -10.68 -8.55 11.46
CA ASP A 241 -10.35 -9.22 12.71
C ASP A 241 -10.64 -8.24 13.87
N ALA A 242 -11.52 -8.65 14.77
CA ALA A 242 -11.91 -7.93 15.97
C ALA A 242 -11.52 -8.70 17.24
N PRO A 243 -11.47 -8.07 18.42
CA PRO A 243 -11.13 -8.76 19.68
C PRO A 243 -12.03 -9.97 20.01
N GLY A 244 -13.27 -9.97 19.47
CA GLY A 244 -14.24 -11.08 19.64
C GLY A 244 -14.17 -12.15 18.55
N GLY A 245 -13.28 -12.03 17.57
CA GLY A 245 -13.18 -12.88 16.40
C GLY A 245 -13.39 -12.12 15.10
N ILE A 246 -13.79 -12.82 14.05
CA ILE A 246 -14.04 -12.22 12.75
C ILE A 246 -15.37 -11.47 12.77
N GLU A 247 -15.38 -10.24 12.28
CA GLU A 247 -16.60 -9.45 12.10
C GLU A 247 -16.81 -9.07 10.62
N LEU A 248 -18.09 -8.89 10.25
CA LEU A 248 -18.44 -8.37 8.93
C LEU A 248 -18.28 -6.85 8.90
N THR A 249 -17.55 -6.33 7.93
CA THR A 249 -17.51 -4.90 7.64
C THR A 249 -18.86 -4.40 7.11
N SER A 250 -18.98 -3.09 6.88
CA SER A 250 -20.18 -2.54 6.21
C SER A 250 -20.38 -3.14 4.83
N LEU A 251 -19.30 -3.36 4.08
CA LEU A 251 -19.32 -3.97 2.76
C LEU A 251 -19.69 -5.46 2.82
N GLY A 252 -19.15 -6.21 3.79
CA GLY A 252 -19.53 -7.60 4.03
C GLY A 252 -21.01 -7.75 4.41
N ARG A 253 -21.52 -6.85 5.24
CA ARG A 253 -22.96 -6.81 5.57
C ARG A 253 -23.82 -6.50 4.33
N GLU A 254 -23.34 -5.69 3.39
CA GLU A 254 -24.04 -5.45 2.12
C GLU A 254 -24.11 -6.73 1.27
N VAL A 255 -23.04 -7.52 1.19
CA VAL A 255 -23.03 -8.82 0.52
C VAL A 255 -24.09 -9.75 1.11
N VAL A 256 -24.15 -9.85 2.43
CA VAL A 256 -25.16 -10.68 3.12
C VAL A 256 -26.58 -10.19 2.87
N ARG A 257 -26.82 -8.86 2.93
CA ARG A 257 -28.15 -8.29 2.61
C ARG A 257 -28.57 -8.60 1.18
N PHE A 258 -27.64 -8.47 0.25
CA PHE A 258 -27.87 -8.81 -1.16
C PHE A 258 -28.24 -10.28 -1.32
N ALA A 259 -27.49 -11.18 -0.66
CA ALA A 259 -27.77 -12.61 -0.65
C ALA A 259 -29.20 -12.92 -0.14
N LYS A 260 -29.54 -12.40 1.03
CA LYS A 260 -30.87 -12.62 1.65
C LYS A 260 -32.01 -12.04 0.81
N ARG A 261 -31.79 -10.88 0.20
CA ARG A 261 -32.81 -10.24 -0.65
C ARG A 261 -33.13 -11.06 -1.90
N ASN A 262 -32.13 -11.67 -2.51
CA ASN A 262 -32.30 -12.39 -3.78
C ASN A 262 -32.65 -13.88 -3.60
N TYR A 263 -32.27 -14.49 -2.46
CA TYR A 263 -32.41 -15.93 -2.22
C TYR A 263 -33.17 -16.30 -0.95
N GLY A 264 -33.70 -15.31 -0.23
CA GLY A 264 -34.48 -15.50 1.00
C GLY A 264 -33.61 -15.76 2.23
N THR A 265 -32.61 -16.66 2.13
CA THR A 265 -31.70 -17.02 3.22
C THR A 265 -30.24 -17.00 2.77
N ALA A 266 -29.30 -17.02 3.72
CA ALA A 266 -27.87 -17.13 3.46
C ALA A 266 -27.53 -18.47 2.80
N GLU A 267 -28.13 -19.57 3.29
CA GLU A 267 -27.95 -20.91 2.76
C GLU A 267 -28.50 -21.03 1.34
N GLY A 268 -29.64 -20.41 1.04
CA GLY A 268 -30.19 -20.35 -0.30
C GLY A 268 -29.24 -19.68 -1.30
N ALA A 269 -28.55 -18.61 -0.87
CA ALA A 269 -27.53 -17.97 -1.68
C ALA A 269 -26.29 -18.85 -1.87
N LEU A 270 -25.81 -19.53 -0.82
CA LEU A 270 -24.69 -20.45 -0.92
C LEU A 270 -24.99 -21.63 -1.85
N ALA A 271 -26.20 -22.18 -1.78
CA ALA A 271 -26.63 -23.25 -2.68
C ALA A 271 -26.58 -22.83 -4.16
N ALA A 272 -26.93 -21.59 -4.48
CA ALA A 272 -26.84 -21.08 -5.84
C ALA A 272 -25.40 -20.98 -6.35
N PHE A 273 -24.39 -20.84 -5.47
CA PHE A 273 -22.99 -20.75 -5.87
C PHE A 273 -22.43 -22.06 -6.43
N ALA A 274 -23.01 -23.20 -6.10
CA ALA A 274 -22.66 -24.49 -6.67
C ALA A 274 -22.85 -24.53 -8.20
N GLU A 275 -23.85 -23.82 -8.74
CA GLU A 275 -24.13 -23.76 -10.18
C GLU A 275 -22.99 -23.10 -10.97
N TRP A 276 -22.16 -22.32 -10.32
CA TRP A 276 -21.04 -21.60 -10.97
C TRP A 276 -19.69 -22.33 -10.83
N TYR A 277 -19.70 -23.49 -10.25
CA TYR A 277 -18.50 -24.28 -10.05
C TYR A 277 -17.90 -24.76 -11.37
N ARG A 278 -16.59 -24.56 -11.53
CA ARG A 278 -15.82 -24.92 -12.74
C ARG A 278 -16.30 -24.32 -14.06
N SER A 279 -17.09 -23.27 -14.04
CA SER A 279 -17.45 -22.57 -15.26
C SER A 279 -16.25 -21.84 -15.87
N ARG A 280 -16.15 -21.88 -17.21
CA ARG A 280 -15.14 -21.09 -17.97
C ARG A 280 -15.62 -19.69 -18.33
N LYS A 281 -16.91 -19.39 -18.15
CA LYS A 281 -17.48 -18.08 -18.42
C LYS A 281 -17.09 -17.08 -17.36
N ARG A 282 -17.11 -15.80 -17.72
CA ARG A 282 -16.93 -14.72 -16.74
C ARG A 282 -18.01 -14.76 -15.67
N PHE A 283 -17.68 -14.42 -14.45
CA PHE A 283 -18.66 -14.40 -13.37
C PHE A 283 -19.79 -13.38 -13.63
N VAL A 284 -19.45 -12.22 -14.20
CA VAL A 284 -20.44 -11.21 -14.59
C VAL A 284 -21.43 -11.69 -15.67
N GLU A 285 -21.05 -12.69 -16.47
CA GLU A 285 -21.92 -13.31 -17.49
C GLU A 285 -22.77 -14.46 -16.92
N LEU A 286 -22.21 -15.18 -15.93
CA LEU A 286 -22.91 -16.29 -15.26
C LEU A 286 -23.99 -15.81 -14.30
N ALA A 287 -23.67 -14.79 -13.54
CA ALA A 287 -24.49 -14.24 -12.48
C ALA A 287 -24.46 -12.71 -12.51
N PRO A 288 -25.16 -12.06 -13.46
CA PRO A 288 -25.01 -10.61 -13.72
C PRO A 288 -25.17 -9.72 -12.49
N SER A 289 -26.15 -9.98 -11.65
CA SER A 289 -26.39 -9.18 -10.43
C SER A 289 -25.26 -9.33 -9.40
N TRP A 290 -24.78 -10.56 -9.20
CA TRP A 290 -23.60 -10.83 -8.38
C TRP A 290 -22.31 -10.28 -9.00
N GLY A 291 -22.21 -10.35 -10.31
CA GLY A 291 -21.09 -9.79 -11.06
C GLY A 291 -20.96 -8.29 -10.88
N GLN A 292 -22.08 -7.54 -10.87
CA GLN A 292 -22.09 -6.12 -10.59
C GLN A 292 -21.66 -5.81 -9.15
N LEU A 293 -22.15 -6.57 -8.17
CA LEU A 293 -21.70 -6.44 -6.78
C LEU A 293 -20.22 -6.76 -6.64
N ALA A 294 -19.76 -7.86 -7.25
CA ALA A 294 -18.35 -8.24 -7.26
C ALA A 294 -17.47 -7.15 -7.89
N ARG A 295 -17.90 -6.58 -9.02
CA ARG A 295 -17.20 -5.48 -9.69
C ARG A 295 -17.04 -4.28 -8.76
N ARG A 296 -18.11 -3.87 -8.06
CA ARG A 296 -18.06 -2.78 -7.09
C ARG A 296 -17.07 -3.06 -5.94
N ILE A 297 -17.08 -4.29 -5.40
CA ILE A 297 -16.16 -4.71 -4.33
C ILE A 297 -14.71 -4.70 -4.81
N VAL A 298 -14.45 -5.25 -6.00
CA VAL A 298 -13.11 -5.27 -6.60
C VAL A 298 -12.62 -3.86 -6.93
N PHE A 299 -13.50 -2.96 -7.34
CA PHE A 299 -13.16 -1.54 -7.54
C PHE A 299 -12.85 -0.80 -6.23
N ALA A 300 -13.48 -1.18 -5.13
CA ALA A 300 -13.17 -0.62 -3.82
C ALA A 300 -11.77 -1.05 -3.31
N TYR A 301 -11.18 -2.07 -3.91
CA TYR A 301 -9.79 -2.45 -3.65
C TYR A 301 -8.85 -1.39 -4.26
N PRO A 302 -7.99 -0.73 -3.46
CA PRO A 302 -7.26 0.47 -3.87
C PRO A 302 -6.42 0.30 -5.15
N ALA A 303 -5.80 -0.87 -5.31
CA ALA A 303 -5.00 -1.16 -6.50
C ALA A 303 -5.83 -1.21 -7.79
N THR A 304 -7.09 -1.67 -7.71
CA THR A 304 -7.93 -1.83 -8.92
C THR A 304 -8.25 -0.48 -9.57
N GLU A 305 -8.64 0.49 -8.78
CA GLU A 305 -8.98 1.82 -9.30
C GLU A 305 -7.81 2.45 -10.04
N LEU A 306 -6.60 2.37 -9.45
CA LEU A 306 -5.39 2.89 -10.06
C LEU A 306 -5.04 2.13 -11.36
N LEU A 307 -5.03 0.78 -11.31
CA LEU A 307 -4.74 -0.03 -12.49
C LEU A 307 -5.69 0.28 -13.65
N VAL A 308 -6.98 0.43 -13.38
CA VAL A 308 -7.97 0.76 -14.41
C VAL A 308 -7.76 2.16 -14.96
N THR A 309 -7.46 3.13 -14.09
CA THR A 309 -7.20 4.52 -14.50
C THR A 309 -5.99 4.58 -15.45
N GLU A 310 -4.92 3.89 -15.12
CA GLU A 310 -3.69 3.91 -15.92
C GLU A 310 -3.83 3.09 -17.20
N LEU A 311 -4.56 1.97 -17.18
CA LEU A 311 -4.92 1.26 -18.41
C LEU A 311 -5.79 2.12 -19.34
N GLN A 312 -6.69 2.94 -18.80
CA GLN A 312 -7.46 3.90 -19.59
C GLN A 312 -6.59 5.01 -20.18
N ALA A 313 -5.57 5.46 -19.47
CA ALA A 313 -4.61 6.42 -19.98
C ALA A 313 -3.81 5.83 -21.14
N LEU A 314 -3.22 4.66 -20.96
CA LEU A 314 -2.53 3.91 -22.05
C LEU A 314 -3.41 3.72 -23.28
N HIS A 315 -4.67 3.39 -23.07
CA HIS A 315 -5.65 3.22 -24.14
C HIS A 315 -5.88 4.51 -24.93
N ARG A 316 -5.98 5.66 -24.25
CA ARG A 316 -6.11 6.98 -24.88
C ARG A 316 -4.87 7.37 -25.66
N ASP A 317 -3.69 6.96 -25.17
CA ASP A 317 -2.40 7.21 -25.81
C ASP A 317 -2.12 6.26 -26.98
N GLY A 318 -3.05 5.34 -27.29
CA GLY A 318 -3.02 4.47 -28.46
C GLY A 318 -2.57 3.04 -28.19
N ASN A 319 -2.03 2.70 -27.01
CA ASN A 319 -1.70 1.33 -26.64
C ASN A 319 -2.91 0.66 -25.95
N ARG A 320 -3.69 -0.06 -26.77
CA ARG A 320 -4.94 -0.72 -26.31
C ARG A 320 -4.75 -2.11 -25.76
N GLU A 321 -3.64 -2.74 -26.06
CA GLU A 321 -3.35 -4.12 -25.69
C GLU A 321 -1.92 -4.21 -25.12
N PRO A 322 -1.60 -3.43 -24.04
CA PRO A 322 -0.28 -3.49 -23.46
C PRO A 322 0.03 -4.89 -22.93
N SER A 323 1.23 -5.35 -23.16
CA SER A 323 1.78 -6.52 -22.47
C SER A 323 1.98 -6.21 -20.99
N LEU A 324 2.15 -7.23 -20.16
CA LEU A 324 2.46 -7.03 -18.73
C LEU A 324 3.73 -6.20 -18.54
N VAL A 325 4.76 -6.42 -19.37
CA VAL A 325 6.02 -5.65 -19.32
C VAL A 325 5.75 -4.18 -19.58
N GLU A 326 5.09 -3.86 -20.69
CA GLU A 326 4.78 -2.48 -21.08
C GLU A 326 3.91 -1.78 -20.04
N PHE A 327 2.94 -2.50 -19.48
CA PHE A 327 2.06 -1.95 -18.46
C PHE A 327 2.81 -1.67 -17.15
N VAL A 328 3.70 -2.56 -16.71
CA VAL A 328 4.49 -2.37 -15.49
C VAL A 328 5.53 -1.27 -15.67
N GLU A 329 6.18 -1.16 -16.82
CA GLU A 329 7.08 -0.05 -17.16
C GLU A 329 6.33 1.29 -17.12
N TYR A 330 5.18 1.38 -17.76
CA TYR A 330 4.34 2.58 -17.75
C TYR A 330 3.88 2.96 -16.32
N LEU A 331 3.42 1.99 -15.55
CA LEU A 331 3.06 2.21 -14.16
C LEU A 331 4.25 2.70 -13.34
N HIS A 332 5.44 2.16 -13.59
CA HIS A 332 6.63 2.56 -12.85
C HIS A 332 7.07 3.99 -13.16
N GLU A 333 6.93 4.45 -14.39
CA GLU A 333 7.22 5.84 -14.75
C GLU A 333 6.36 6.85 -13.99
N LEU A 334 5.08 6.49 -13.75
CA LEU A 334 4.12 7.36 -13.09
C LEU A 334 4.04 7.11 -11.57
N HIS A 335 4.14 5.85 -11.17
CA HIS A 335 3.86 5.35 -9.82
C HIS A 335 4.88 4.28 -9.40
N PRO A 336 6.17 4.63 -9.28
CA PRO A 336 7.25 3.65 -9.10
C PRO A 336 7.02 2.72 -7.90
N SER A 337 6.65 3.26 -6.74
CA SER A 337 6.37 2.47 -5.54
C SER A 337 5.26 1.47 -5.75
N PHE A 338 4.17 1.90 -6.37
CA PHE A 338 3.00 1.07 -6.62
C PHE A 338 3.33 -0.09 -7.58
N ALA A 339 4.02 0.20 -8.68
CA ALA A 339 4.41 -0.81 -9.65
C ALA A 339 5.32 -1.88 -9.04
N VAL A 340 6.33 -1.47 -8.26
CA VAL A 340 7.25 -2.38 -7.59
C VAL A 340 6.53 -3.26 -6.56
N GLU A 341 5.74 -2.66 -5.67
CA GLU A 341 5.09 -3.43 -4.60
C GLU A 341 3.96 -4.33 -5.09
N LEU A 342 3.27 -3.97 -6.16
CA LEU A 342 2.20 -4.79 -6.69
C LEU A 342 2.70 -5.96 -7.55
N PHE A 343 3.72 -5.72 -8.36
CA PHE A 343 4.14 -6.67 -9.41
C PHE A 343 5.47 -7.36 -9.14
N VAL A 344 6.43 -6.67 -8.52
CA VAL A 344 7.78 -7.20 -8.30
C VAL A 344 7.82 -8.00 -6.99
N ARG A 345 8.46 -9.16 -7.02
CA ARG A 345 8.60 -10.01 -5.82
C ARG A 345 9.32 -9.26 -4.69
N GLY A 346 8.86 -9.48 -3.46
CA GLY A 346 9.43 -8.88 -2.25
C GLY A 346 10.85 -9.36 -1.90
N ASP A 347 11.33 -10.43 -2.56
CA ASP A 347 12.68 -10.98 -2.36
C ASP A 347 13.76 -9.96 -2.73
N GLU A 348 14.67 -9.67 -1.80
CA GLU A 348 15.73 -8.68 -1.98
C GLU A 348 16.67 -8.98 -3.16
N ALA A 349 16.96 -10.27 -3.42
CA ALA A 349 17.79 -10.66 -4.54
C ALA A 349 17.10 -10.39 -5.89
N VAL A 350 15.79 -10.61 -5.94
CA VAL A 350 14.98 -10.29 -7.13
C VAL A 350 14.90 -8.78 -7.31
N ARG A 351 14.65 -8.01 -6.26
CA ARG A 351 14.58 -6.53 -6.33
C ARG A 351 15.91 -5.93 -6.78
N ARG A 352 17.04 -6.37 -6.26
CA ARG A 352 18.37 -5.93 -6.74
C ARG A 352 18.65 -6.27 -8.21
N ARG A 353 18.06 -7.34 -8.73
CA ARG A 353 18.17 -7.70 -10.14
C ARG A 353 17.23 -6.89 -11.02
N ALA A 354 15.99 -6.65 -10.54
CA ALA A 354 14.94 -5.97 -11.28
C ALA A 354 15.08 -4.44 -11.27
N LEU A 355 15.75 -3.86 -10.25
CA LEU A 355 15.92 -2.42 -10.08
C LEU A 355 17.38 -2.00 -10.23
N THR A 356 17.62 -0.78 -10.68
CA THR A 356 18.92 -0.11 -10.59
C THR A 356 19.11 0.44 -9.19
N ASP A 357 20.31 0.97 -8.90
CA ASP A 357 20.59 1.65 -7.63
C ASP A 357 19.78 2.95 -7.47
N GLU A 358 19.32 3.52 -8.58
CA GLU A 358 18.45 4.70 -8.64
C GLU A 358 16.97 4.34 -8.50
N GLY A 359 16.62 3.04 -8.47
CA GLY A 359 15.24 2.56 -8.36
C GLY A 359 14.52 2.35 -9.70
N GLU A 360 15.21 2.51 -10.82
CA GLU A 360 14.63 2.30 -12.16
C GLU A 360 14.49 0.81 -12.48
N LEU A 361 13.42 0.44 -13.17
CA LEU A 361 13.20 -0.94 -13.61
C LEU A 361 14.15 -1.35 -14.75
N ARG A 362 14.68 -2.56 -14.64
CA ARG A 362 15.44 -3.22 -15.68
C ARG A 362 14.51 -4.12 -16.52
N ARG A 363 14.43 -3.85 -17.80
CA ARG A 363 13.52 -4.55 -18.71
C ARG A 363 13.76 -6.05 -18.84
N ALA A 364 15.01 -6.49 -18.93
CA ALA A 364 15.33 -7.90 -19.13
C ALA A 364 14.76 -8.85 -18.04
N PRO A 365 14.90 -8.57 -16.73
CA PRO A 365 14.24 -9.37 -15.68
C PRO A 365 12.70 -9.35 -15.76
N LEU A 366 12.10 -8.27 -16.29
CA LEU A 366 10.66 -8.20 -16.51
C LEU A 366 10.22 -9.10 -17.66
N GLU A 367 10.99 -9.14 -18.76
CA GLU A 367 10.71 -9.99 -19.92
C GLU A 367 10.85 -11.49 -19.60
N ASP A 368 11.82 -11.85 -18.76
CA ASP A 368 12.05 -13.24 -18.35
C ASP A 368 10.96 -13.77 -17.38
N GLY A 369 10.16 -12.89 -16.79
CA GLY A 369 9.10 -13.26 -15.85
C GLY A 369 9.58 -13.53 -14.42
N ASP A 370 10.87 -13.63 -14.20
CA ASP A 370 11.46 -13.93 -12.88
C ASP A 370 11.31 -12.80 -11.86
N ALA A 371 11.10 -11.57 -12.33
CA ALA A 371 10.88 -10.42 -11.48
C ALA A 371 9.49 -10.44 -10.80
N TYR A 372 8.51 -11.10 -11.40
CA TYR A 372 7.14 -11.03 -10.93
C TYR A 372 6.81 -12.02 -9.82
N HIS A 373 5.93 -11.60 -8.92
CA HIS A 373 5.20 -12.54 -8.08
C HIS A 373 4.04 -13.14 -8.90
N ALA A 374 4.36 -14.13 -9.73
CA ALA A 374 3.45 -14.72 -10.71
C ALA A 374 2.07 -15.15 -10.15
N PRO A 375 1.94 -15.72 -8.92
CA PRO A 375 0.63 -15.99 -8.32
C PRO A 375 -0.24 -14.74 -8.16
N THR A 376 0.32 -13.63 -7.70
CA THR A 376 -0.43 -12.36 -7.53
C THR A 376 -0.88 -11.81 -8.87
N VAL A 377 0.01 -11.77 -9.87
CA VAL A 377 -0.32 -11.35 -11.25
C VAL A 377 -1.48 -12.17 -11.81
N PHE A 378 -1.38 -13.49 -11.71
CA PHE A 378 -2.42 -14.41 -12.18
C PHE A 378 -3.76 -14.17 -11.50
N GLN A 379 -3.77 -14.05 -10.18
CA GLN A 379 -5.00 -13.96 -9.41
C GLN A 379 -5.67 -12.61 -9.59
N LEU A 380 -4.91 -11.53 -9.57
CA LEU A 380 -5.41 -10.17 -9.80
C LEU A 380 -6.01 -10.05 -11.21
N LYS A 381 -5.26 -10.44 -12.25
CA LYS A 381 -5.75 -10.41 -13.62
C LYS A 381 -7.00 -11.27 -13.81
N THR A 382 -7.02 -12.47 -13.23
CA THR A 382 -8.18 -13.37 -13.32
C THR A 382 -9.39 -12.79 -12.59
N MET A 383 -9.19 -12.14 -11.44
CA MET A 383 -10.25 -11.44 -10.71
C MET A 383 -10.86 -10.33 -11.58
N LEU A 384 -10.02 -9.46 -12.15
CA LEU A 384 -10.44 -8.37 -13.03
C LEU A 384 -11.17 -8.89 -14.29
N TYR A 385 -10.74 -10.02 -14.83
CA TYR A 385 -11.44 -10.70 -15.93
C TYR A 385 -12.84 -11.17 -15.52
N HIS A 386 -12.97 -11.82 -14.37
CA HIS A 386 -14.26 -12.35 -13.91
C HIS A 386 -15.29 -11.26 -13.60
N VAL A 387 -14.86 -10.10 -13.15
CA VAL A 387 -15.75 -8.95 -12.94
C VAL A 387 -15.95 -8.09 -14.20
N GLY A 388 -15.42 -8.52 -15.33
CA GLY A 388 -15.66 -7.90 -16.65
C GLY A 388 -14.87 -6.62 -16.92
N ILE A 389 -13.75 -6.42 -16.22
CA ILE A 389 -12.85 -5.28 -16.43
C ILE A 389 -11.87 -5.59 -17.57
N LEU A 390 -11.17 -6.72 -17.50
CA LEU A 390 -10.20 -7.11 -18.52
C LEU A 390 -10.77 -8.04 -19.57
N THR A 391 -10.17 -8.01 -20.77
CA THR A 391 -10.54 -8.87 -21.91
C THR A 391 -10.09 -10.30 -21.71
N GLU A 392 -8.91 -10.51 -21.11
CA GLU A 392 -8.27 -11.80 -20.97
C GLU A 392 -8.11 -12.23 -19.50
N ARG A 393 -8.22 -13.54 -19.30
CA ARG A 393 -7.92 -14.16 -18.02
C ARG A 393 -6.42 -14.25 -17.81
N GLY A 394 -5.96 -14.15 -16.55
CA GLY A 394 -4.57 -14.40 -16.19
C GLY A 394 -4.11 -15.82 -16.57
N ARG A 395 -2.85 -15.95 -16.98
CA ARG A 395 -2.20 -17.23 -17.22
C ARG A 395 -1.74 -17.84 -15.91
N GLU A 396 -1.76 -19.16 -15.83
CA GLU A 396 -1.26 -19.89 -14.66
C GLU A 396 0.19 -19.47 -14.34
N PRO A 397 0.61 -19.38 -13.06
CA PRO A 397 1.92 -18.83 -12.69
C PRO A 397 3.12 -19.45 -13.41
N HIS A 398 3.08 -20.78 -13.65
CA HIS A 398 4.14 -21.49 -14.38
C HIS A 398 4.10 -21.30 -15.90
N ARG A 399 3.14 -20.55 -16.41
CA ARG A 399 2.94 -20.21 -17.84
C ARG A 399 2.93 -18.71 -18.06
N LEU A 400 3.40 -17.94 -17.09
CA LEU A 400 3.48 -16.50 -17.26
C LEU A 400 4.54 -16.17 -18.30
N GLU A 401 4.12 -15.51 -19.37
CA GLU A 401 4.96 -14.98 -20.43
C GLU A 401 4.69 -13.46 -20.52
N PRO A 402 5.44 -12.62 -19.77
CA PRO A 402 5.09 -11.23 -19.57
C PRO A 402 5.02 -10.38 -20.86
N THR A 403 5.80 -10.75 -21.86
CA THR A 403 5.85 -10.05 -23.17
C THR A 403 4.61 -10.27 -24.04
N VAL A 404 3.82 -11.32 -23.75
CA VAL A 404 2.59 -11.66 -24.48
C VAL A 404 1.36 -11.76 -23.59
N ASP A 405 1.51 -11.47 -22.29
CA ASP A 405 0.39 -11.45 -21.34
C ASP A 405 -0.31 -10.08 -21.40
N VAL A 406 -1.35 -9.98 -22.24
CA VAL A 406 -2.05 -8.71 -22.56
C VAL A 406 -2.93 -8.24 -21.41
N TRP A 407 -2.82 -6.95 -21.05
CA TRP A 407 -3.63 -6.26 -20.03
C TRP A 407 -4.54 -5.20 -20.69
N ALA A 408 -5.55 -5.66 -21.40
CA ALA A 408 -6.48 -4.80 -22.12
C ALA A 408 -7.82 -4.64 -21.40
N LEU A 409 -8.35 -3.43 -21.35
CA LEU A 409 -9.71 -3.15 -20.90
C LEU A 409 -10.74 -3.69 -21.88
N ARG A 410 -11.80 -4.28 -21.38
CA ARG A 410 -12.88 -4.82 -22.22
C ARG A 410 -13.65 -3.75 -22.98
N GLU A 411 -13.90 -2.64 -22.33
CA GLU A 411 -14.57 -1.45 -22.87
C GLU A 411 -14.08 -0.25 -22.05
N SER A 412 -14.25 0.96 -22.55
CA SER A 412 -14.02 2.16 -21.73
C SER A 412 -14.95 2.14 -20.52
N VAL A 413 -14.37 1.95 -19.36
CA VAL A 413 -15.08 1.84 -18.08
C VAL A 413 -15.43 3.22 -17.56
#